data_4441edb58a5ed7c42043ab3dc1d8e911
#
_entry.id   4441edb58a5ed7c42043ab3dc1d8e911
#
_cell.length_a   1.000
_cell.length_b   1.000
_cell.length_c   1.000
_cell.angle_alpha   90.00
_cell.angle_beta   90.00
_cell.angle_gamma   90.00
#
_symmetry.space_group_name_H-M   'P 1'
#
loop_
_entity.id
_entity.type
_entity.pdbx_description
1 polymer ?
#
loop_
_entity_poly.entity_id
_entity_poly.type
_entity_poly.pdbx_seq_one_letter_code
_entity_poly.pdbx_strand_id
1 'polypeptide(L)'
;PLVIHAVRSANEIICLRKKMKPSNPWIIHGFRGKKELALQYIREGIYVSLGEKYQEEVLWGIPLEYLFLETDESMIDIHCLYERAALLLEIPLCKLMQQVRQNINNVFFRQ
;
A
#
# COMPACT_ATOMS: atom_id res chain seq x y z
N PRO A 1 11.79 6.61 4.33
CA PRO A 1 10.33 6.55 4.33
C PRO A 1 9.75 6.42 5.73
N LEU A 2 8.56 6.93 5.92
CA LEU A 2 7.84 6.83 7.19
C LEU A 2 6.75 5.78 7.07
N VAL A 3 6.80 4.77 7.94
CA VAL A 3 5.81 3.69 7.97
C VAL A 3 4.85 3.97 9.12
N ILE A 4 3.55 4.02 8.83
CA ILE A 4 2.53 4.42 9.77
C ILE A 4 1.52 3.29 10.01
N HIS A 5 1.29 2.96 11.28
CA HIS A 5 0.21 2.06 11.68
C HIS A 5 -1.03 2.91 11.96
N ALA A 6 -1.92 3.01 10.98
CA ALA A 6 -3.07 3.91 11.05
C ALA A 6 -4.35 3.13 11.32
N VAL A 7 -4.76 3.06 12.57
CA VAL A 7 -6.00 2.39 12.95
C VAL A 7 -7.17 3.36 13.02
N ARG A 8 -6.95 4.59 13.52
CA ARG A 8 -8.06 5.53 13.77
C ARG A 8 -7.77 6.98 13.37
N SER A 9 -6.64 7.27 12.78
CA SER A 9 -6.15 8.64 12.64
C SER A 9 -6.05 9.11 11.20
N ALA A 10 -6.92 8.61 10.31
CA ALA A 10 -6.82 8.93 8.89
C ALA A 10 -6.84 10.44 8.62
N ASN A 11 -7.80 11.13 9.21
CA ASN A 11 -7.91 12.58 9.00
C ASN A 11 -6.70 13.33 9.55
N GLU A 12 -6.20 12.90 10.70
CA GLU A 12 -5.03 13.51 11.32
C GLU A 12 -3.79 13.29 10.47
N ILE A 13 -3.61 12.09 9.93
CA ILE A 13 -2.47 11.75 9.08
C ILE A 13 -2.50 12.60 7.81
N ILE A 14 -3.65 12.69 7.18
CA ILE A 14 -3.82 13.47 5.94
C ILE A 14 -3.58 14.95 6.21
N CYS A 15 -4.12 15.49 7.29
CA CYS A 15 -3.91 16.88 7.67
C CYS A 15 -2.43 17.16 7.93
N LEU A 16 -1.76 16.25 8.64
CA LEU A 16 -0.35 16.41 8.96
C LEU A 16 0.49 16.37 7.69
N ARG A 17 0.18 15.45 6.78
CA ARG A 17 0.89 15.36 5.50
C ARG A 17 0.76 16.67 4.72
N LYS A 18 -0.43 17.24 4.66
CA LYS A 18 -0.68 18.50 3.96
C LYS A 18 0.08 19.66 4.59
N LYS A 19 0.15 19.71 5.93
CA LYS A 19 0.86 20.77 6.63
C LYS A 19 2.37 20.66 6.45
N MET A 20 2.91 19.47 6.62
CA MET A 20 4.36 19.26 6.61
C MET A 20 4.95 19.24 5.21
N LYS A 21 4.18 18.84 4.22
CA LYS A 21 4.65 18.67 2.83
C LYS A 21 6.00 17.97 2.80
N PRO A 22 6.12 16.79 3.43
CA PRO A 22 7.42 16.13 3.54
C PRO A 22 7.90 15.63 2.18
N SER A 23 9.23 15.60 2.01
CA SER A 23 9.84 15.00 0.83
C SER A 23 9.93 13.47 0.96
N ASN A 24 9.83 12.94 2.18
CA ASN A 24 9.89 11.50 2.42
C ASN A 24 8.57 10.83 2.05
N PRO A 25 8.63 9.66 1.38
CA PRO A 25 7.42 8.87 1.16
C PRO A 25 6.86 8.35 2.49
N TRP A 26 5.54 8.33 2.59
CA TRP A 26 4.83 7.75 3.73
C TRP A 26 4.09 6.50 3.25
N ILE A 27 4.04 5.49 4.12
CA ILE A 27 3.38 4.21 3.85
C ILE A 27 2.42 3.90 4.98
N ILE A 28 1.18 3.61 4.65
CA ILE A 28 0.20 3.13 5.63
C ILE A 28 0.34 1.60 5.70
N HIS A 29 0.83 1.12 6.83
CA HIS A 29 1.09 -0.30 7.06
C HIS A 29 -0.18 -1.03 7.47
N GLY A 30 -0.39 -2.22 6.91
CA GLY A 30 -1.48 -3.07 7.30
C GLY A 30 -2.86 -2.48 7.03
N PHE A 31 -3.04 -1.82 5.89
CA PHE A 31 -4.28 -1.15 5.58
C PHE A 31 -5.43 -2.14 5.45
N ARG A 32 -6.52 -1.91 6.19
CA ARG A 32 -7.72 -2.74 6.15
C ARG A 32 -8.98 -1.94 5.86
N GLY A 33 -8.83 -0.67 5.53
CA GLY A 33 -9.94 0.20 5.22
C GLY A 33 -10.52 -0.03 3.84
N LYS A 34 -11.49 0.79 3.49
CA LYS A 34 -12.17 0.72 2.20
C LYS A 34 -11.40 1.47 1.13
N LYS A 35 -11.79 1.24 -0.11
CA LYS A 35 -11.17 1.84 -1.29
C LYS A 35 -11.13 3.37 -1.20
N GLU A 36 -12.21 3.98 -0.74
CA GLU A 36 -12.32 5.44 -0.66
C GLU A 36 -11.24 6.05 0.24
N LEU A 37 -10.97 5.40 1.37
CA LEU A 37 -9.93 5.87 2.28
C LEU A 37 -8.54 5.68 1.68
N ALA A 38 -8.32 4.54 1.01
CA ALA A 38 -7.06 4.29 0.33
C ALA A 38 -6.79 5.36 -0.72
N LEU A 39 -7.82 5.73 -1.49
CA LEU A 39 -7.68 6.78 -2.50
C LEU A 39 -7.40 8.15 -1.89
N GLN A 40 -7.95 8.44 -0.71
CA GLN A 40 -7.63 9.68 -0.01
C GLN A 40 -6.15 9.75 0.37
N TYR A 41 -5.60 8.66 0.88
CA TYR A 41 -4.17 8.58 1.18
C TYR A 41 -3.33 8.76 -0.08
N ILE A 42 -3.68 8.06 -1.15
CA ILE A 42 -2.92 8.09 -2.40
C ILE A 42 -2.96 9.48 -3.04
N ARG A 43 -4.09 10.17 -2.90
CA ARG A 43 -4.22 11.55 -3.40
C ARG A 43 -3.21 12.48 -2.74
N GLU A 44 -2.80 12.17 -1.52
CA GLU A 44 -1.77 12.94 -0.81
C GLU A 44 -0.37 12.36 -1.02
N GLY A 45 -0.21 11.42 -1.94
CA GLY A 45 1.08 10.81 -2.23
C GLY A 45 1.51 9.75 -1.24
N ILE A 46 0.59 9.22 -0.44
CA ILE A 46 0.89 8.22 0.57
C ILE A 46 0.66 6.83 -0.02
N TYR A 47 1.64 5.94 0.17
CA TYR A 47 1.55 4.56 -0.29
C TYR A 47 0.72 3.73 0.69
N VAL A 48 0.14 2.64 0.18
CA VAL A 48 -0.71 1.76 0.96
C VAL A 48 -0.14 0.34 0.92
N SER A 49 0.05 -0.26 2.09
CA SER A 49 0.56 -1.62 2.21
C SER A 49 -0.54 -2.55 2.71
N LEU A 50 -0.82 -3.60 1.94
CA LEU A 50 -1.90 -4.54 2.22
C LEU A 50 -1.35 -5.84 2.80
N GLY A 51 -1.91 -6.26 3.94
CA GLY A 51 -1.62 -7.54 4.54
C GLY A 51 -2.65 -8.59 4.14
N GLU A 52 -2.67 -9.71 4.86
CA GLU A 52 -3.57 -10.83 4.56
C GLU A 52 -5.06 -10.44 4.59
N LYS A 53 -5.43 -9.52 5.48
CA LYS A 53 -6.84 -9.21 5.75
C LYS A 53 -7.33 -7.95 5.05
N TYR A 54 -6.74 -7.60 3.94
CA TYR A 54 -7.19 -6.43 3.18
C TYR A 54 -8.57 -6.68 2.55
N GLN A 55 -9.27 -5.60 2.24
CA GLN A 55 -10.53 -5.67 1.50
C GLN A 55 -10.22 -5.74 0.01
N GLU A 56 -10.79 -6.72 -0.68
CA GLU A 56 -10.47 -6.98 -2.09
C GLU A 56 -10.75 -5.80 -3.00
N GLU A 57 -11.80 -5.04 -2.71
CA GLU A 57 -12.16 -3.87 -3.52
C GLU A 57 -11.04 -2.82 -3.58
N VAL A 58 -10.19 -2.77 -2.54
CA VAL A 58 -9.06 -1.85 -2.50
C VAL A 58 -8.07 -2.19 -3.59
N LEU A 59 -7.84 -3.49 -3.78
CA LEU A 59 -6.88 -3.95 -4.77
C LEU A 59 -7.27 -3.53 -6.19
N TRP A 60 -8.56 -3.59 -6.50
CA TRP A 60 -9.04 -3.17 -7.82
C TRP A 60 -9.13 -1.65 -7.98
N GLY A 61 -9.31 -0.95 -6.89
CA GLY A 61 -9.63 0.47 -6.92
C GLY A 61 -8.46 1.43 -6.84
N ILE A 62 -7.26 0.94 -6.53
CA ILE A 62 -6.10 1.82 -6.35
C ILE A 62 -5.07 1.60 -7.45
N PRO A 63 -4.28 2.66 -7.78
CA PRO A 63 -3.16 2.50 -8.72
C PRO A 63 -2.10 1.59 -8.13
N LEU A 64 -1.60 0.66 -8.93
CA LEU A 64 -0.58 -0.28 -8.46
C LEU A 64 0.75 0.39 -8.13
N GLU A 65 0.97 1.60 -8.63
CA GLU A 65 2.17 2.38 -8.36
C GLU A 65 2.28 2.78 -6.88
N TYR A 66 1.20 2.70 -6.12
CA TYR A 66 1.17 3.06 -4.70
C TYR A 66 0.95 1.85 -3.79
N LEU A 67 1.09 0.65 -4.33
CA LEU A 67 0.77 -0.60 -3.62
C LEU A 67 2.02 -1.27 -3.06
N PHE A 68 1.92 -1.74 -1.81
CA PHE A 68 2.83 -2.72 -1.21
C PHE A 68 2.02 -3.87 -0.66
N LEU A 69 2.66 -5.04 -0.57
CA LEU A 69 2.07 -6.23 0.03
C LEU A 69 3.00 -6.72 1.14
N GLU A 70 2.40 -7.17 2.24
CA GLU A 70 3.15 -7.56 3.44
C GLU A 70 2.49 -8.73 4.15
N THR A 71 3.24 -9.47 4.96
CA THR A 71 2.70 -10.53 5.80
C THR A 71 2.67 -10.17 7.28
N ASP A 72 3.56 -9.29 7.71
CA ASP A 72 3.66 -8.84 9.10
C ASP A 72 3.49 -9.99 10.09
N GLU A 73 2.41 -10.03 10.88
CA GLU A 73 2.15 -11.09 11.85
C GLU A 73 1.31 -12.23 11.29
N SER A 74 1.05 -12.22 9.99
CA SER A 74 0.24 -13.24 9.34
C SER A 74 1.00 -14.57 9.24
N MET A 75 0.25 -15.66 9.27
CA MET A 75 0.80 -16.99 9.05
C MET A 75 0.87 -17.33 7.56
N ILE A 76 0.35 -16.49 6.69
CA ILE A 76 0.37 -16.73 5.25
C ILE A 76 1.76 -16.44 4.67
N ASP A 77 2.19 -17.25 3.71
CA ASP A 77 3.42 -17.01 2.97
C ASP A 77 3.24 -15.79 2.06
N ILE A 78 4.25 -14.92 2.02
CA ILE A 78 4.22 -13.73 1.16
C ILE A 78 4.00 -14.09 -0.31
N HIS A 79 4.55 -15.22 -0.75
CA HIS A 79 4.36 -15.68 -2.13
C HIS A 79 2.89 -15.98 -2.41
N CYS A 80 2.20 -16.62 -1.46
CA CYS A 80 0.76 -16.89 -1.59
C CYS A 80 -0.04 -15.60 -1.64
N LEU A 81 0.35 -14.60 -0.88
CA LEU A 81 -0.32 -13.30 -0.88
C LEU A 81 -0.21 -12.64 -2.26
N TYR A 82 0.99 -12.66 -2.86
CA TYR A 82 1.21 -12.13 -4.21
C TYR A 82 0.41 -12.90 -5.25
N GLU A 83 0.39 -14.24 -5.16
CA GLU A 83 -0.36 -15.07 -6.11
C GLU A 83 -1.86 -14.76 -6.05
N ARG A 84 -2.39 -14.64 -4.84
CA ARG A 84 -3.80 -14.32 -4.64
C ARG A 84 -4.14 -12.95 -5.22
N ALA A 85 -3.29 -11.95 -4.96
CA ALA A 85 -3.51 -10.60 -5.46
C ALA A 85 -3.44 -10.56 -6.99
N ALA A 86 -2.48 -11.23 -7.59
CA ALA A 86 -2.34 -11.28 -9.04
C ALA A 86 -3.58 -11.93 -9.68
N LEU A 87 -4.08 -12.99 -9.07
CA LEU A 87 -5.27 -13.68 -9.55
C LEU A 87 -6.49 -12.76 -9.51
N LEU A 88 -6.67 -12.03 -8.41
CA LEU A 88 -7.78 -11.10 -8.25
C LEU A 88 -7.69 -9.94 -9.25
N LEU A 89 -6.48 -9.49 -9.54
CA LEU A 89 -6.24 -8.41 -10.50
C LEU A 89 -6.27 -8.90 -11.95
N GLU A 90 -6.29 -10.20 -12.16
CA GLU A 90 -6.25 -10.81 -13.51
C GLU A 90 -5.02 -10.37 -14.29
N ILE A 91 -3.87 -10.31 -13.61
CA ILE A 91 -2.58 -9.99 -14.24
C ILE A 91 -1.58 -11.11 -13.93
N PRO A 92 -0.53 -11.27 -14.76
CA PRO A 92 0.52 -12.24 -14.44
C PRO A 92 1.24 -11.89 -13.14
N LEU A 93 1.60 -12.93 -12.39
CA LEU A 93 2.32 -12.75 -11.12
C LEU A 93 3.60 -11.94 -11.31
N CYS A 94 4.34 -12.20 -12.38
CA CYS A 94 5.59 -11.49 -12.65
C CYS A 94 5.37 -9.98 -12.84
N LYS A 95 4.24 -9.60 -13.41
CA LYS A 95 3.90 -8.18 -13.59
C LYS A 95 3.63 -7.50 -12.26
N LEU A 96 2.89 -8.17 -11.37
CA LEU A 96 2.63 -7.64 -10.04
C LEU A 96 3.93 -7.50 -9.25
N MET A 97 4.76 -8.53 -9.26
CA MET A 97 6.05 -8.50 -8.56
C MET A 97 6.96 -7.40 -9.09
N GLN A 98 6.96 -7.21 -10.39
CA GLN A 98 7.77 -6.17 -11.03
C GLN A 98 7.31 -4.77 -10.59
N GLN A 99 5.99 -4.56 -10.54
CA GLN A 99 5.45 -3.26 -10.11
C GLN A 99 5.76 -2.97 -8.65
N VAL A 100 5.59 -3.96 -7.78
CA VAL A 100 5.90 -3.77 -6.36
C VAL A 100 7.39 -3.54 -6.15
N ARG A 101 8.24 -4.24 -6.91
CA ARG A 101 9.69 -4.01 -6.87
C ARG A 101 10.01 -2.56 -7.27
N GLN A 102 9.35 -2.07 -8.31
CA GLN A 102 9.54 -0.68 -8.73
C GLN A 102 9.13 0.29 -7.60
N ASN A 103 8.03 -0.01 -6.92
CA ASN A 103 7.57 0.78 -5.79
C ASN A 103 8.59 0.78 -4.65
N ILE A 104 9.18 -0.38 -4.36
CA ILE A 104 10.22 -0.50 -3.35
C ILE A 104 11.41 0.39 -3.71
N ASN A 105 11.84 0.34 -4.96
CA ASN A 105 12.96 1.18 -5.42
C ASN A 105 12.63 2.66 -5.30
N ASN A 106 11.41 3.04 -5.65
CA ASN A 106 11.00 4.45 -5.59
C ASN A 106 10.94 4.98 -4.16
N VAL A 107 10.61 4.13 -3.20
CA VAL A 107 10.39 4.54 -1.81
C VAL A 107 11.65 4.38 -0.97
N PHE A 108 12.32 3.23 -1.06
CA PHE A 108 13.41 2.86 -0.15
C PHE A 108 14.80 3.11 -0.71
N PHE A 109 14.96 3.10 -2.04
CA PHE A 109 16.26 3.26 -2.69
C PHE A 109 16.32 4.48 -3.57
N ARG A 110 15.46 5.41 -3.30
CA ARG A 110 15.40 6.69 -3.99
C ARG A 110 16.66 7.51 -3.71
N GLN A 111 17.23 8.05 -4.76
CA GLN A 111 18.38 8.93 -4.66
C GLN A 111 17.99 10.39 -4.79
#